data_2da3bac137ce331212e5c2391d005459
#
_entry.id   2da3bac137ce331212e5c2391d005459
#
_cell.length_a   1.000
_cell.length_b   1.000
_cell.length_c   1.000
_cell.angle_alpha   90.00
_cell.angle_beta   90.00
_cell.angle_gamma   90.00
#
_symmetry.space_group_name_H-M   'P 1'
#
loop_
_entity.id
_entity.type
_entity.pdbx_description
1 polymer ?
#
loop_
_entity_poly.entity_id
_entity_poly.type
_entity_poly.pdbx_seq_one_letter_code
_entity_poly.pdbx_strand_id
1 'polypeptide(L)'
;MLEEMRQFFEARLDGYDEHMLTNIDRAREFYPFTAASLPVDACCEILDLGCGTGLELEAYFKINPTARVIGIDLSQKMLDVLKRKLEGKSIRLICGSYFDEELGENVFDAAVSVESLHHFTKEMKTELYKKLLNSLKDGGYFILTDYFALSESEELEHRRTLVDLKAKQGINDDAFYHYDTPLTVEHETEALLDAGFSSVENLNSWGATYTLKAVK
;
A
#
# COMPACT_ATOMS: atom_id res chain seq x y z
N MET A 1 7.71 -9.44 -20.53
CA MET A 1 8.89 -9.81 -19.71
C MET A 1 8.65 -9.21 -18.34
N LEU A 2 8.87 -9.99 -17.26
CA LEU A 2 8.79 -9.44 -15.91
C LEU A 2 9.93 -8.42 -15.72
N GLU A 3 9.60 -7.29 -15.12
CA GLU A 3 10.56 -6.25 -14.74
C GLU A 3 10.68 -6.24 -13.21
N GLU A 4 11.88 -6.01 -12.69
CA GLU A 4 12.05 -5.79 -11.26
C GLU A 4 11.20 -4.58 -10.82
N MET A 5 10.50 -4.68 -9.69
CA MET A 5 9.48 -3.73 -9.26
C MET A 5 9.99 -2.29 -9.21
N ARG A 6 11.18 -2.05 -8.61
CA ARG A 6 11.79 -0.71 -8.58
C ARG A 6 12.03 -0.16 -9.98
N GLN A 7 12.60 -0.97 -10.89
CA GLN A 7 12.91 -0.56 -12.24
C GLN A 7 11.64 -0.26 -13.04
N PHE A 8 10.60 -1.05 -12.85
CA PHE A 8 9.29 -0.85 -13.48
C PHE A 8 8.72 0.53 -13.17
N PHE A 9 8.66 0.89 -11.87
CA PHE A 9 8.11 2.18 -11.44
C PHE A 9 9.01 3.36 -11.83
N GLU A 10 10.33 3.22 -11.71
CA GLU A 10 11.28 4.27 -12.10
C GLU A 10 11.25 4.58 -13.60
N ALA A 11 11.01 3.58 -14.44
CA ALA A 11 10.91 3.77 -15.89
C ALA A 11 9.60 4.46 -16.32
N ARG A 12 8.56 4.46 -15.47
CA ARG A 12 7.23 5.00 -15.76
C ARG A 12 6.89 6.26 -14.95
N LEU A 13 7.87 6.87 -14.32
CA LEU A 13 7.68 8.03 -13.46
C LEU A 13 7.06 9.23 -14.19
N ASP A 14 7.51 9.47 -15.43
CA ASP A 14 6.96 10.54 -16.26
C ASP A 14 5.50 10.22 -16.62
N GLY A 15 4.58 11.06 -16.16
CA GLY A 15 3.14 10.87 -16.35
C GLY A 15 2.50 9.83 -15.41
N TYR A 16 3.21 9.34 -14.40
CA TYR A 16 2.69 8.33 -13.46
C TYR A 16 1.39 8.78 -12.79
N ASP A 17 1.35 9.98 -12.21
CA ASP A 17 0.15 10.49 -11.53
C ASP A 17 -1.04 10.63 -12.48
N GLU A 18 -0.80 11.12 -13.70
CA GLU A 18 -1.84 11.22 -14.71
C GLU A 18 -2.35 9.85 -15.10
N HIS A 19 -1.44 8.88 -15.29
CA HIS A 19 -1.79 7.50 -15.57
C HIS A 19 -2.67 6.90 -14.46
N MET A 20 -2.25 7.01 -13.20
CA MET A 20 -3.02 6.50 -12.06
C MET A 20 -4.41 7.15 -11.98
N LEU A 21 -4.49 8.47 -12.14
CA LEU A 21 -5.76 9.20 -12.02
C LEU A 21 -6.70 9.07 -13.23
N THR A 22 -6.21 8.61 -14.39
CA THR A 22 -7.02 8.52 -15.62
C THR A 22 -7.25 7.10 -16.09
N ASN A 23 -6.31 6.19 -15.85
CA ASN A 23 -6.37 4.83 -16.38
C ASN A 23 -6.76 3.79 -15.32
N ILE A 24 -6.53 4.08 -14.02
CA ILE A 24 -7.05 3.23 -12.95
C ILE A 24 -8.49 3.62 -12.65
N ASP A 25 -9.38 2.63 -12.73
CA ASP A 25 -10.82 2.88 -12.56
C ASP A 25 -11.10 3.49 -11.18
N ARG A 26 -11.87 4.58 -11.17
CA ARG A 26 -12.26 5.29 -9.95
C ARG A 26 -11.13 5.84 -9.07
N ALA A 27 -9.89 5.93 -9.56
CA ALA A 27 -8.77 6.47 -8.78
C ALA A 27 -9.06 7.88 -8.23
N ARG A 28 -9.74 8.73 -9.00
CA ARG A 28 -10.15 10.07 -8.56
C ARG A 28 -11.17 10.05 -7.41
N GLU A 29 -11.78 8.89 -7.12
CA GLU A 29 -12.73 8.70 -6.02
C GLU A 29 -12.04 8.03 -4.82
N PHE A 30 -11.29 6.93 -5.03
CA PHE A 30 -10.72 6.18 -3.92
C PHE A 30 -9.52 6.88 -3.25
N TYR A 31 -8.65 7.62 -3.94
CA TYR A 31 -7.57 8.36 -3.29
C TYR A 31 -8.07 9.38 -2.26
N PRO A 32 -9.03 10.29 -2.61
CA PRO A 32 -9.62 11.20 -1.63
C PRO A 32 -10.39 10.49 -0.52
N PHE A 33 -11.07 9.37 -0.82
CA PHE A 33 -11.81 8.58 0.16
C PHE A 33 -10.85 7.95 1.18
N THR A 34 -9.75 7.36 0.72
CA THR A 34 -8.69 6.80 1.57
C THR A 34 -8.11 7.88 2.48
N ALA A 35 -7.77 9.04 1.92
CA ALA A 35 -7.29 10.18 2.67
C ALA A 35 -8.28 10.65 3.76
N ALA A 36 -9.58 10.67 3.45
CA ALA A 36 -10.63 11.05 4.40
C ALA A 36 -10.88 9.99 5.50
N SER A 37 -10.40 8.76 5.30
CA SER A 37 -10.48 7.66 6.28
C SER A 37 -9.35 7.69 7.32
N LEU A 38 -8.36 8.55 7.14
CA LEU A 38 -7.24 8.74 8.08
C LEU A 38 -7.59 9.69 9.23
N PRO A 39 -6.85 9.66 10.36
CA PRO A 39 -7.15 10.50 11.52
C PRO A 39 -7.07 12.00 11.21
N VAL A 40 -7.96 12.78 11.83
CA VAL A 40 -7.99 14.25 11.70
C VAL A 40 -7.40 14.96 12.92
N ASP A 41 -6.96 14.21 13.93
CA ASP A 41 -6.36 14.77 15.14
C ASP A 41 -5.05 15.49 14.81
N ALA A 42 -4.84 16.63 15.47
CA ALA A 42 -3.63 17.41 15.24
C ALA A 42 -2.37 16.61 15.61
N CYS A 43 -1.35 16.69 14.76
CA CYS A 43 -0.05 16.04 14.95
C CYS A 43 -0.11 14.50 15.09
N CYS A 44 -1.15 13.84 14.56
CA CYS A 44 -1.18 12.38 14.52
C CYS A 44 -0.01 11.84 13.67
N GLU A 45 0.48 10.67 14.06
CA GLU A 45 1.60 9.97 13.40
C GLU A 45 1.02 8.92 12.43
N ILE A 46 1.37 9.01 11.16
CA ILE A 46 0.87 8.14 10.09
C ILE A 46 2.04 7.41 9.43
N LEU A 47 1.86 6.12 9.19
CA LEU A 47 2.77 5.32 8.37
C LEU A 47 2.13 5.06 7.01
N ASP A 48 2.88 5.29 5.93
CA ASP A 48 2.44 5.02 4.57
C ASP A 48 3.36 4.00 3.90
N LEU A 49 2.78 2.83 3.54
CA LEU A 49 3.48 1.69 2.96
C LEU A 49 3.29 1.68 1.44
N GLY A 50 4.36 1.95 0.70
CA GLY A 50 4.33 2.10 -0.76
C GLY A 50 3.82 3.48 -1.17
N CYS A 51 4.29 4.53 -0.49
CA CYS A 51 3.76 5.89 -0.65
C CYS A 51 3.98 6.52 -2.04
N GLY A 52 4.81 5.92 -2.90
CA GLY A 52 5.02 6.32 -4.29
C GLY A 52 5.26 7.82 -4.45
N THR A 53 4.45 8.46 -5.31
CA THR A 53 4.43 9.90 -5.52
C THR A 53 3.49 10.66 -4.57
N GLY A 54 2.76 9.95 -3.66
CA GLY A 54 1.92 10.50 -2.60
C GLY A 54 0.58 11.07 -3.05
N LEU A 55 -0.14 10.40 -3.93
CA LEU A 55 -1.46 10.85 -4.39
C LEU A 55 -2.48 10.95 -3.24
N GLU A 56 -2.53 9.94 -2.37
CA GLU A 56 -3.35 9.93 -1.15
C GLU A 56 -2.88 10.99 -0.14
N LEU A 57 -1.56 11.17 0.00
CA LEU A 57 -0.98 12.15 0.93
C LEU A 57 -1.24 13.59 0.51
N GLU A 58 -1.27 13.90 -0.80
CA GLU A 58 -1.69 15.22 -1.29
C GLU A 58 -3.12 15.55 -0.87
N ALA A 59 -4.03 14.57 -0.93
CA ALA A 59 -5.40 14.74 -0.46
C ALA A 59 -5.44 14.83 1.09
N TYR A 60 -4.70 13.98 1.78
CA TYR A 60 -4.68 13.93 3.23
C TYR A 60 -4.13 15.22 3.88
N PHE A 61 -3.04 15.80 3.38
CA PHE A 61 -2.51 17.05 3.92
C PHE A 61 -3.39 18.29 3.68
N LYS A 62 -4.40 18.18 2.80
CA LYS A 62 -5.46 19.20 2.69
C LYS A 62 -6.48 19.07 3.83
N ILE A 63 -6.72 17.86 4.31
CA ILE A 63 -7.63 17.55 5.43
C ILE A 63 -6.93 17.79 6.76
N ASN A 64 -5.72 17.24 6.93
CA ASN A 64 -4.93 17.36 8.17
C ASN A 64 -3.53 17.91 7.87
N PRO A 65 -3.36 19.25 7.79
CA PRO A 65 -2.07 19.86 7.47
C PRO A 65 -1.00 19.71 8.57
N THR A 66 -1.39 19.26 9.77
CA THR A 66 -0.51 19.11 10.93
C THR A 66 -0.04 17.66 11.15
N ALA A 67 -0.55 16.71 10.39
CA ALA A 67 -0.14 15.32 10.46
C ALA A 67 1.38 15.16 10.28
N ARG A 68 1.94 14.13 10.89
CA ARG A 68 3.32 13.71 10.71
C ARG A 68 3.30 12.37 10.01
N VAL A 69 3.99 12.28 8.88
CA VAL A 69 3.94 11.08 8.05
C VAL A 69 5.34 10.47 7.94
N ILE A 70 5.42 9.14 8.04
CA ILE A 70 6.57 8.37 7.57
C ILE A 70 6.11 7.59 6.35
N GLY A 71 6.70 7.87 5.19
CA GLY A 71 6.45 7.16 3.94
C GLY A 71 7.61 6.25 3.57
N ILE A 72 7.30 5.03 3.18
CA ILE A 72 8.28 4.02 2.74
C ILE A 72 7.96 3.65 1.29
N ASP A 73 8.97 3.68 0.42
CA ASP A 73 8.85 3.23 -0.97
C ASP A 73 10.18 2.68 -1.50
N LEU A 74 10.12 1.72 -2.41
CA LEU A 74 11.31 1.13 -3.04
C LEU A 74 12.03 2.10 -3.98
N SER A 75 11.32 3.05 -4.57
CA SER A 75 11.82 3.94 -5.62
C SER A 75 12.22 5.31 -5.06
N GLN A 76 13.52 5.58 -5.03
CA GLN A 76 14.02 6.91 -4.66
C GLN A 76 13.45 8.00 -5.58
N LYS A 77 13.24 7.71 -6.86
CA LYS A 77 12.71 8.69 -7.82
C LYS A 77 11.25 9.05 -7.51
N MET A 78 10.42 8.08 -7.08
CA MET A 78 9.06 8.34 -6.61
C MET A 78 9.09 9.24 -5.37
N LEU A 79 9.93 8.90 -4.39
CA LEU A 79 10.10 9.69 -3.17
C LEU A 79 10.60 11.12 -3.45
N ASP A 80 11.45 11.33 -4.46
CA ASP A 80 11.90 12.66 -4.86
C ASP A 80 10.75 13.50 -5.44
N VAL A 81 9.81 12.89 -6.16
CA VAL A 81 8.58 13.56 -6.63
C VAL A 81 7.70 13.94 -5.44
N LEU A 82 7.41 12.96 -4.56
CA LEU A 82 6.60 13.17 -3.36
C LEU A 82 7.17 14.31 -2.51
N LYS A 83 8.49 14.30 -2.25
CA LYS A 83 9.16 15.33 -1.48
C LYS A 83 8.97 16.75 -2.05
N ARG A 84 9.00 16.89 -3.38
CA ARG A 84 8.73 18.18 -4.04
C ARG A 84 7.28 18.60 -3.93
N LYS A 85 6.34 17.66 -4.11
CA LYS A 85 4.89 17.94 -4.02
C LYS A 85 4.47 18.39 -2.63
N LEU A 86 5.06 17.78 -1.60
CA LEU A 86 4.71 18.01 -0.20
C LEU A 86 5.76 18.86 0.53
N GLU A 87 6.46 19.74 -0.17
CA GLU A 87 7.39 20.68 0.44
C GLU A 87 6.73 21.48 1.57
N GLY A 88 7.42 21.55 2.72
CA GLY A 88 6.91 22.22 3.92
C GLY A 88 5.94 21.40 4.77
N LYS A 89 5.60 20.17 4.37
CA LYS A 89 4.85 19.22 5.21
C LYS A 89 5.77 18.42 6.12
N SER A 90 5.23 17.94 7.25
CA SER A 90 5.96 17.10 8.19
C SER A 90 5.99 15.65 7.68
N ILE A 91 6.91 15.37 6.77
CA ILE A 91 7.07 14.05 6.18
C ILE A 91 8.52 13.58 6.22
N ARG A 92 8.73 12.34 6.67
CA ARG A 92 9.99 11.61 6.59
C ARG A 92 9.85 10.49 5.57
N LEU A 93 10.75 10.42 4.60
CA LEU A 93 10.75 9.42 3.55
C LEU A 93 11.89 8.44 3.74
N ILE A 94 11.60 7.15 3.56
CA ILE A 94 12.53 6.03 3.67
C ILE A 94 12.52 5.31 2.33
N CYS A 95 13.67 5.25 1.66
CA CYS A 95 13.86 4.46 0.45
C CYS A 95 14.26 3.05 0.83
N GLY A 96 13.32 2.12 0.80
CA GLY A 96 13.53 0.73 1.23
C GLY A 96 12.28 -0.12 1.05
N SER A 97 12.43 -1.40 1.36
CA SER A 97 11.30 -2.33 1.41
C SER A 97 10.61 -2.25 2.77
N TYR A 98 9.31 -2.00 2.80
CA TYR A 98 8.54 -2.03 4.04
C TYR A 98 8.52 -3.43 4.70
N PHE A 99 8.93 -4.48 3.99
CA PHE A 99 9.18 -5.79 4.59
C PHE A 99 10.44 -5.80 5.47
N ASP A 100 11.45 -5.03 5.10
CA ASP A 100 12.77 -5.04 5.74
C ASP A 100 12.93 -3.92 6.78
N GLU A 101 12.26 -2.76 6.57
CA GLU A 101 12.39 -1.59 7.44
C GLU A 101 11.77 -1.81 8.81
N GLU A 102 12.42 -1.33 9.87
CA GLU A 102 11.89 -1.33 11.23
C GLU A 102 10.81 -0.26 11.38
N LEU A 103 9.59 -0.68 11.73
CA LEU A 103 8.43 0.22 11.89
C LEU A 103 8.29 0.81 13.30
N GLY A 104 9.06 0.31 14.28
CA GLY A 104 8.92 0.67 15.69
C GLY A 104 7.74 -0.02 16.38
N GLU A 105 7.48 0.36 17.63
CA GLU A 105 6.40 -0.21 18.45
C GLU A 105 5.53 0.90 19.03
N ASN A 106 4.21 0.80 18.89
CA ASN A 106 3.24 1.78 19.43
C ASN A 106 3.53 3.24 19.00
N VAL A 107 3.89 3.44 17.73
CA VAL A 107 4.30 4.75 17.18
C VAL A 107 3.15 5.45 16.48
N PHE A 108 2.38 4.72 15.65
CA PHE A 108 1.46 5.32 14.71
C PHE A 108 0.02 5.29 15.18
N ASP A 109 -0.71 6.39 14.96
CA ASP A 109 -2.15 6.47 15.16
C ASP A 109 -2.92 5.73 14.08
N ALA A 110 -2.40 5.76 12.85
CA ALA A 110 -2.87 4.93 11.75
C ALA A 110 -1.75 4.61 10.76
N ALA A 111 -2.00 3.58 9.96
CA ALA A 111 -1.20 3.28 8.77
C ALA A 111 -2.10 3.26 7.53
N VAL A 112 -1.49 3.44 6.36
CA VAL A 112 -2.17 3.40 5.06
C VAL A 112 -1.30 2.68 4.03
N SER A 113 -1.94 2.04 3.08
CA SER A 113 -1.34 1.59 1.83
C SER A 113 -2.36 1.71 0.71
N VAL A 114 -1.93 2.22 -0.45
CA VAL A 114 -2.80 2.39 -1.62
C VAL A 114 -2.16 1.79 -2.85
N GLU A 115 -2.84 0.83 -3.49
CA GLU A 115 -2.41 0.20 -4.75
C GLU A 115 -0.94 -0.31 -4.70
N SER A 116 -0.55 -0.96 -3.58
CA SER A 116 0.83 -1.40 -3.35
C SER A 116 0.96 -2.86 -2.91
N LEU A 117 -0.01 -3.42 -2.19
CA LEU A 117 0.13 -4.74 -1.58
C LEU A 117 -0.39 -5.89 -2.44
N HIS A 118 -1.11 -5.62 -3.52
CA HIS A 118 -1.63 -6.64 -4.44
C HIS A 118 -0.55 -7.43 -5.21
N HIS A 119 0.72 -7.08 -5.06
CA HIS A 119 1.84 -7.81 -5.66
C HIS A 119 2.38 -8.96 -4.80
N PHE A 120 1.89 -9.13 -3.56
CA PHE A 120 2.50 -10.03 -2.57
C PHE A 120 1.56 -11.15 -2.13
N THR A 121 2.14 -12.27 -1.71
CA THR A 121 1.37 -13.44 -1.26
C THR A 121 0.73 -13.21 0.12
N LYS A 122 -0.28 -14.03 0.45
CA LYS A 122 -0.95 -13.99 1.76
C LYS A 122 0.05 -14.17 2.91
N GLU A 123 1.01 -15.09 2.77
CA GLU A 123 2.02 -15.36 3.78
C GLU A 123 2.92 -14.13 4.02
N MET A 124 3.40 -13.50 2.94
CA MET A 124 4.22 -12.28 3.04
C MET A 124 3.45 -11.15 3.70
N LYS A 125 2.19 -10.94 3.28
CA LYS A 125 1.33 -9.91 3.85
C LYS A 125 1.04 -10.16 5.33
N THR A 126 0.76 -11.41 5.74
CA THR A 126 0.51 -11.75 7.14
C THR A 126 1.70 -11.38 8.04
N GLU A 127 2.92 -11.65 7.60
CA GLU A 127 4.12 -11.26 8.37
C GLU A 127 4.32 -9.73 8.41
N LEU A 128 4.07 -9.04 7.30
CA LEU A 128 4.06 -7.57 7.27
C LEU A 128 2.99 -7.00 8.21
N TYR A 129 1.79 -7.57 8.22
CA TYR A 129 0.67 -7.13 9.05
C TYR A 129 0.93 -7.33 10.54
N LYS A 130 1.63 -8.40 10.95
CA LYS A 130 2.09 -8.57 12.34
C LYS A 130 3.04 -7.45 12.77
N LYS A 131 3.99 -7.12 11.90
CA LYS A 131 4.94 -6.01 12.12
C LYS A 131 4.23 -4.67 12.18
N LEU A 132 3.28 -4.45 11.27
CA LEU A 132 2.44 -3.27 11.21
C LEU A 132 1.57 -3.12 12.47
N LEU A 133 0.91 -4.20 12.89
CA LEU A 133 0.10 -4.23 14.12
C LEU A 133 0.90 -3.78 15.35
N ASN A 134 2.14 -4.27 15.48
CA ASN A 134 3.02 -3.89 16.58
C ASN A 134 3.38 -2.40 16.55
N SER A 135 3.50 -1.81 15.36
CA SER A 135 3.85 -0.40 15.19
C SER A 135 2.70 0.57 15.48
N LEU A 136 1.46 0.09 15.42
CA LEU A 136 0.27 0.89 15.74
C LEU A 136 0.12 1.07 17.25
N LYS A 137 -0.38 2.23 17.67
CA LYS A 137 -0.82 2.49 19.04
C LYS A 137 -2.08 1.69 19.39
N ASP A 138 -2.41 1.57 20.66
CA ASP A 138 -3.68 0.99 21.10
C ASP A 138 -4.85 1.80 20.52
N GLY A 139 -5.78 1.11 19.86
CA GLY A 139 -6.89 1.70 19.09
C GLY A 139 -6.50 2.31 17.74
N GLY A 140 -5.22 2.20 17.37
CA GLY A 140 -4.75 2.55 16.02
C GLY A 140 -5.31 1.59 14.97
N TYR A 141 -5.24 1.97 13.71
CA TYR A 141 -5.82 1.19 12.62
C TYR A 141 -5.03 1.30 11.32
N PHE A 142 -5.27 0.34 10.44
CA PHE A 142 -4.70 0.32 9.09
C PHE A 142 -5.80 0.52 8.05
N ILE A 143 -5.58 1.40 7.10
CA ILE A 143 -6.41 1.59 5.90
C ILE A 143 -5.67 0.99 4.71
N LEU A 144 -6.29 -0.02 4.12
CA LEU A 144 -5.82 -0.64 2.87
C LEU A 144 -6.80 -0.31 1.76
N THR A 145 -6.36 0.45 0.76
CA THR A 145 -7.09 0.64 -0.49
C THR A 145 -6.30 -0.04 -1.59
N ASP A 146 -6.84 -1.12 -2.13
CA ASP A 146 -6.08 -1.95 -3.06
C ASP A 146 -6.99 -2.66 -4.06
N TYR A 147 -6.36 -3.22 -5.09
CA TYR A 147 -6.97 -4.09 -6.10
C TYR A 147 -7.09 -5.51 -5.56
N PHE A 148 -8.27 -6.11 -5.73
CA PHE A 148 -8.57 -7.46 -5.25
C PHE A 148 -9.07 -8.38 -6.37
N ALA A 149 -8.74 -9.66 -6.28
CA ALA A 149 -9.31 -10.69 -7.13
C ALA A 149 -10.82 -10.85 -6.81
N LEU A 150 -11.64 -10.98 -7.84
CA LEU A 150 -13.10 -11.15 -7.69
C LEU A 150 -13.51 -12.60 -7.38
N SER A 151 -12.56 -13.53 -7.41
CA SER A 151 -12.78 -14.94 -7.07
C SER A 151 -11.46 -15.64 -6.73
N GLU A 152 -11.54 -16.73 -5.94
CA GLU A 152 -10.39 -17.61 -5.67
C GLU A 152 -9.76 -18.18 -6.95
N SER A 153 -10.56 -18.44 -7.99
CA SER A 153 -10.04 -18.93 -9.27
C SER A 153 -9.18 -17.88 -9.97
N GLU A 154 -9.55 -16.62 -9.92
CA GLU A 154 -8.78 -15.49 -10.45
C GLU A 154 -7.49 -15.29 -9.65
N GLU A 155 -7.56 -15.27 -8.33
CA GLU A 155 -6.39 -15.22 -7.46
C GLU A 155 -5.39 -16.35 -7.78
N LEU A 156 -5.86 -17.59 -7.91
CA LEU A 156 -5.01 -18.74 -8.27
C LEU A 156 -4.42 -18.62 -9.67
N GLU A 157 -5.15 -18.09 -10.63
CA GLU A 157 -4.68 -17.86 -12.00
C GLU A 157 -3.54 -16.84 -12.04
N HIS A 158 -3.70 -15.72 -11.36
CA HIS A 158 -2.64 -14.70 -11.22
C HIS A 158 -1.35 -15.29 -10.63
N ARG A 159 -1.47 -16.03 -9.53
CA ARG A 159 -0.31 -16.68 -8.88
C ARG A 159 0.38 -17.70 -9.78
N ARG A 160 -0.39 -18.55 -10.47
CA ARG A 160 0.18 -19.53 -11.41
C ARG A 160 0.89 -18.84 -12.56
N THR A 161 0.29 -17.79 -13.10
CA THR A 161 0.88 -17.04 -14.21
C THR A 161 2.21 -16.40 -13.81
N LEU A 162 2.33 -15.83 -12.60
CA LEU A 162 3.62 -15.31 -12.12
C LEU A 162 4.69 -16.41 -12.02
N VAL A 163 4.34 -17.57 -11.47
CA VAL A 163 5.25 -18.72 -11.37
C VAL A 163 5.72 -19.17 -12.76
N ASP A 164 4.81 -19.30 -13.70
CA ASP A 164 5.10 -19.69 -15.09
C ASP A 164 5.98 -18.66 -15.81
N LEU A 165 5.73 -17.36 -15.57
CA LEU A 165 6.53 -16.28 -16.15
C LEU A 165 7.96 -16.29 -15.60
N LYS A 166 8.13 -16.45 -14.29
CA LYS A 166 9.44 -16.58 -13.65
C LYS A 166 10.19 -17.80 -14.23
N ALA A 167 9.55 -18.94 -14.28
CA ALA A 167 10.15 -20.17 -14.83
C ALA A 167 10.58 -20.00 -16.30
N LYS A 168 9.73 -19.43 -17.16
CA LYS A 168 10.03 -19.16 -18.58
C LYS A 168 11.21 -18.20 -18.77
N GLN A 169 11.45 -17.31 -17.82
CA GLN A 169 12.52 -16.32 -17.89
C GLN A 169 13.77 -16.72 -17.11
N GLY A 170 13.75 -17.91 -16.49
CA GLY A 170 14.88 -18.42 -15.69
C GLY A 170 15.17 -17.60 -14.43
N ILE A 171 14.15 -16.93 -13.89
CA ILE A 171 14.25 -16.12 -12.67
C ILE A 171 14.18 -17.06 -11.47
N ASN A 172 15.25 -17.10 -10.69
CA ASN A 172 15.41 -17.98 -9.52
C ASN A 172 15.83 -17.22 -8.25
N ASP A 173 15.70 -15.90 -8.25
CA ASP A 173 16.00 -15.04 -7.12
C ASP A 173 14.74 -14.63 -6.34
N ASP A 174 14.96 -14.02 -5.17
CA ASP A 174 13.90 -13.54 -4.28
C ASP A 174 13.56 -12.05 -4.51
N ALA A 175 14.01 -11.45 -5.63
CA ALA A 175 13.70 -10.07 -5.95
C ALA A 175 12.20 -9.89 -6.25
N PHE A 176 11.69 -8.72 -5.93
CA PHE A 176 10.31 -8.36 -6.24
C PHE A 176 10.17 -7.96 -7.72
N TYR A 177 9.26 -8.62 -8.40
CA TYR A 177 8.90 -8.36 -9.79
C TYR A 177 7.51 -7.78 -9.87
N HIS A 178 7.34 -6.80 -10.74
CA HIS A 178 6.02 -6.21 -10.98
C HIS A 178 5.14 -7.22 -11.73
N TYR A 179 4.16 -7.73 -11.02
CA TYR A 179 3.07 -8.55 -11.52
C TYR A 179 1.97 -8.60 -10.44
N ASP A 180 0.72 -8.39 -10.84
CA ASP A 180 -0.39 -8.37 -9.90
C ASP A 180 -0.76 -9.78 -9.48
N THR A 181 -0.76 -10.03 -8.18
CA THR A 181 -1.19 -11.28 -7.54
C THR A 181 -2.18 -10.99 -6.42
N PRO A 182 -3.29 -10.28 -6.74
CA PRO A 182 -4.23 -9.85 -5.73
C PRO A 182 -4.82 -11.04 -4.99
N LEU A 183 -5.06 -10.87 -3.68
CA LEU A 183 -5.90 -11.76 -2.91
C LEU A 183 -7.37 -11.42 -3.19
N THR A 184 -8.29 -12.35 -2.85
CA THR A 184 -9.69 -11.95 -2.65
C THR A 184 -9.83 -11.11 -1.38
N VAL A 185 -10.91 -10.35 -1.25
CA VAL A 185 -11.20 -9.57 -0.02
C VAL A 185 -11.28 -10.49 1.20
N GLU A 186 -11.81 -11.69 1.04
CA GLU A 186 -11.91 -12.71 2.08
C GLU A 186 -10.52 -13.15 2.55
N HIS A 187 -9.63 -13.51 1.64
CA HIS A 187 -8.25 -13.94 1.97
C HIS A 187 -7.41 -12.79 2.55
N GLU A 188 -7.61 -11.56 2.09
CA GLU A 188 -6.98 -10.38 2.67
C GLU A 188 -7.46 -10.15 4.11
N THR A 189 -8.78 -10.24 4.33
CA THR A 189 -9.39 -10.13 5.67
C THR A 189 -8.85 -11.21 6.60
N GLU A 190 -8.74 -12.45 6.14
CA GLU A 190 -8.12 -13.54 6.91
C GLU A 190 -6.66 -13.22 7.26
N ALA A 191 -5.86 -12.72 6.30
CA ALA A 191 -4.46 -12.37 6.56
C ALA A 191 -4.30 -11.29 7.64
N LEU A 192 -5.18 -10.29 7.65
CA LEU A 192 -5.22 -9.25 8.67
C LEU A 192 -5.65 -9.80 10.04
N LEU A 193 -6.68 -10.64 10.09
CA LEU A 193 -7.13 -11.27 11.34
C LEU A 193 -6.07 -12.25 11.88
N ASP A 194 -5.44 -13.05 11.03
CA ASP A 194 -4.35 -13.97 11.39
C ASP A 194 -3.10 -13.23 11.92
N ALA A 195 -2.90 -11.98 11.48
CA ALA A 195 -1.86 -11.11 12.01
C ALA A 195 -2.19 -10.55 13.40
N GLY A 196 -3.45 -10.61 13.84
CA GLY A 196 -3.89 -10.21 15.17
C GLY A 196 -4.72 -8.91 15.23
N PHE A 197 -5.11 -8.33 14.09
CA PHE A 197 -6.08 -7.24 14.09
C PHE A 197 -7.42 -7.71 14.68
N SER A 198 -8.04 -6.86 15.48
CA SER A 198 -9.27 -7.21 16.22
C SER A 198 -10.52 -7.25 15.34
N SER A 199 -10.52 -6.46 14.27
CA SER A 199 -11.61 -6.39 13.30
C SER A 199 -11.14 -5.87 11.95
N VAL A 200 -11.83 -6.29 10.89
CA VAL A 200 -11.64 -5.76 9.53
C VAL A 200 -13.00 -5.38 8.97
N GLU A 201 -13.11 -4.17 8.47
CA GLU A 201 -14.34 -3.60 7.90
C GLU A 201 -14.08 -3.15 6.47
N ASN A 202 -15.00 -3.48 5.56
CA ASN A 202 -15.02 -2.89 4.22
C ASN A 202 -15.72 -1.53 4.29
N LEU A 203 -14.96 -0.45 4.10
CA LEU A 203 -15.48 0.92 4.13
C LEU A 203 -16.17 1.33 2.83
N ASN A 204 -15.63 0.89 1.69
CA ASN A 204 -16.18 1.17 0.36
C ASN A 204 -15.53 0.28 -0.71
N SER A 205 -16.13 0.25 -1.91
CA SER A 205 -15.58 -0.45 -3.07
C SER A 205 -15.91 0.23 -4.40
N TRP A 206 -15.00 0.07 -5.37
CA TRP A 206 -15.12 0.57 -6.73
C TRP A 206 -14.67 -0.53 -7.71
N GLY A 207 -15.64 -1.35 -8.15
CA GLY A 207 -15.32 -2.53 -8.96
C GLY A 207 -14.45 -3.53 -8.18
N ALA A 208 -13.22 -3.73 -8.61
CA ALA A 208 -12.26 -4.62 -7.96
C ALA A 208 -11.36 -3.92 -6.91
N THR A 209 -11.44 -2.58 -6.78
CA THR A 209 -10.72 -1.84 -5.74
C THR A 209 -11.58 -1.67 -4.50
N TYR A 210 -11.06 -2.04 -3.33
CA TYR A 210 -11.74 -1.94 -2.04
C TYR A 210 -10.91 -1.13 -1.05
N THR A 211 -11.58 -0.43 -0.13
CA THR A 211 -10.95 0.17 1.04
C THR A 211 -11.36 -0.61 2.29
N LEU A 212 -10.38 -1.27 2.89
CA LEU A 212 -10.53 -2.01 4.14
C LEU A 212 -9.96 -1.21 5.31
N LYS A 213 -10.60 -1.28 6.47
CA LYS A 213 -10.08 -0.76 7.74
C LYS A 213 -9.88 -1.93 8.70
N ALA A 214 -8.64 -2.13 9.14
CA ALA A 214 -8.28 -3.11 10.15
C ALA A 214 -7.90 -2.40 11.46
N VAL A 215 -8.51 -2.77 12.57
CA VAL A 215 -8.31 -2.13 13.89
C VAL A 215 -7.43 -3.01 14.76
N LYS A 216 -6.45 -2.38 15.43
CA LYS A 216 -5.60 -3.04 16.45
C LYS A 216 -6.39 -3.44 17.68
#